data_00c4ee8c6bdf61e581b5ba340954f45d
#
_entry.id   00c4ee8c6bdf61e581b5ba340954f45d
#
_cell.length_a   1.000
_cell.length_b   1.000
_cell.length_c   1.000
_cell.angle_alpha   90.00
_cell.angle_beta   90.00
_cell.angle_gamma   90.00
#
_symmetry.space_group_name_H-M   'P 1'
#
loop_
_entity.id
_entity.type
_entity.pdbx_description
1 polymer ?
#
loop_
_entity_poly.entity_id
_entity_poly.type
_entity_poly.pdbx_seq_one_letter_code
_entity_poly.pdbx_strand_id
1 'polypeptide(L)'
;MALISLKNVSKIYPRASRPALDDISLTISRGEFVFLVGASGAGKSTLLSLLLREEEATSGDIRVAGNDLRRMPDRHVPRYRRTIGFVFQDYKLLPNRTVYQNVAFALEVIGTKRSTIRTLVPQVLEAVGLKGKEDRLPHELSGGEVQRVAIARAYVNHPQIILADEPTGNLDPTTSVGIMEVLDAINRTGTTVVMATHNEEIVNSMRRRVVELHTGEIVRDERKGGYDSSVYFPDKETEAQASSGQGSQAEDDRQNSEGRDDKPAGSMDRAADKGYKEGSVPAGDEAEDDGLKRLANSVHSGRTGRYADTFQSAEDTLTWGKGLLPENSGSPDQPDDPGYDTHEEGDN
;
A
#
# COMPACT_ATOMS: atom_id res chain seq x y z
N MET A 1 -0.78 -9.56 -20.26
CA MET A 1 0.12 -10.64 -19.77
C MET A 1 0.14 -10.63 -18.26
N ALA A 2 0.06 -11.80 -17.61
CA ALA A 2 0.16 -11.93 -16.16
C ALA A 2 1.51 -11.45 -15.66
N LEU A 3 1.52 -10.53 -14.69
CA LEU A 3 2.73 -10.06 -14.01
C LEU A 3 2.97 -10.86 -12.73
N ILE A 4 1.88 -11.19 -12.02
CA ILE A 4 1.87 -12.05 -10.83
C ILE A 4 0.95 -13.24 -11.13
N SER A 5 1.37 -14.44 -10.82
CA SER A 5 0.58 -15.67 -10.96
C SER A 5 0.87 -16.62 -9.82
N LEU A 6 -0.17 -16.94 -9.06
CA LEU A 6 -0.20 -17.98 -8.04
C LEU A 6 -1.06 -19.13 -8.55
N LYS A 7 -0.64 -20.36 -8.32
CA LYS A 7 -1.37 -21.58 -8.70
C LYS A 7 -1.34 -22.58 -7.55
N ASN A 8 -2.50 -22.83 -6.95
CA ASN A 8 -2.70 -23.78 -5.86
C ASN A 8 -1.68 -23.58 -4.72
N VAL A 9 -1.50 -22.30 -4.31
CA VAL A 9 -0.49 -21.91 -3.33
C VAL A 9 -1.05 -22.05 -1.92
N SER A 10 -0.37 -22.84 -1.09
CA SER A 10 -0.67 -22.93 0.34
C SER A 10 0.55 -22.56 1.18
N LYS A 11 0.28 -21.97 2.34
CA LYS A 11 1.29 -21.61 3.35
C LYS A 11 0.86 -22.07 4.72
N ILE A 12 1.65 -22.95 5.31
CA ILE A 12 1.47 -23.44 6.68
C ILE A 12 2.71 -23.02 7.47
N TYR A 13 2.51 -22.25 8.55
CA TYR A 13 3.61 -21.90 9.45
C TYR A 13 3.94 -23.03 10.40
N PRO A 14 5.21 -23.19 10.83
CA PRO A 14 5.59 -24.17 11.84
C PRO A 14 4.73 -23.99 13.10
N ARG A 15 4.17 -25.10 13.62
CA ARG A 15 3.29 -25.14 14.80
C ARG A 15 1.90 -24.50 14.63
N ALA A 16 1.53 -24.05 13.44
CA ALA A 16 0.16 -23.62 13.17
C ALA A 16 -0.75 -24.83 12.96
N SER A 17 -1.95 -24.79 13.51
CA SER A 17 -2.97 -25.83 13.34
C SER A 17 -3.78 -25.67 12.05
N ARG A 18 -3.72 -24.48 11.43
CA ARG A 18 -4.43 -24.15 10.18
C ARG A 18 -3.48 -23.50 9.20
N PRO A 19 -3.68 -23.66 7.89
CA PRO A 19 -2.95 -22.93 6.88
C PRO A 19 -3.24 -21.42 7.00
N ALA A 20 -2.22 -20.59 6.82
CA ALA A 20 -2.37 -19.14 6.70
C ALA A 20 -2.87 -18.76 5.30
N LEU A 21 -2.57 -19.58 4.29
CA LEU A 21 -3.15 -19.54 2.95
C LEU A 21 -3.41 -20.99 2.51
N ASP A 22 -4.57 -21.22 1.92
CA ASP A 22 -5.01 -22.55 1.46
C ASP A 22 -5.49 -22.50 0.01
N ASP A 23 -4.80 -23.23 -0.84
CA ASP A 23 -5.10 -23.41 -2.28
C ASP A 23 -5.35 -22.11 -3.07
N ILE A 24 -4.57 -21.06 -2.80
CA ILE A 24 -4.71 -19.76 -3.45
C ILE A 24 -4.32 -19.84 -4.93
N SER A 25 -5.25 -19.47 -5.80
CA SER A 25 -5.00 -19.28 -7.23
C SER A 25 -5.41 -17.86 -7.65
N LEU A 26 -4.43 -17.04 -8.04
CA LEU A 26 -4.62 -15.63 -8.34
C LEU A 26 -3.73 -15.20 -9.50
N THR A 27 -4.27 -14.40 -10.42
CA THR A 27 -3.52 -13.81 -11.53
C THR A 27 -3.72 -12.30 -11.53
N ILE A 28 -2.62 -11.53 -11.50
CA ILE A 28 -2.63 -10.05 -11.57
C ILE A 28 -1.88 -9.65 -12.84
N SER A 29 -2.51 -8.79 -13.65
CA SER A 29 -1.93 -8.29 -14.90
C SER A 29 -1.04 -7.06 -14.64
N ARG A 30 -0.20 -6.73 -15.61
CA ARG A 30 0.61 -5.51 -15.56
C ARG A 30 -0.29 -4.26 -15.53
N GLY A 31 0.04 -3.29 -14.69
CA GLY A 31 -0.67 -2.03 -14.54
C GLY A 31 -2.00 -2.13 -13.80
N GLU A 32 -2.37 -3.31 -13.27
CA GLU A 32 -3.55 -3.41 -12.41
C GLU A 32 -3.32 -2.74 -11.05
N PHE A 33 -4.37 -2.16 -10.49
CA PHE A 33 -4.49 -1.80 -9.09
C PHE A 33 -5.42 -2.81 -8.41
N VAL A 34 -4.91 -3.55 -7.44
CA VAL A 34 -5.63 -4.63 -6.76
C VAL A 34 -5.64 -4.38 -5.25
N PHE A 35 -6.82 -4.38 -4.67
CA PHE A 35 -7.01 -4.44 -3.23
C PHE A 35 -7.08 -5.89 -2.75
N LEU A 36 -6.29 -6.22 -1.75
CA LEU A 36 -6.41 -7.44 -0.95
C LEU A 36 -7.15 -7.08 0.33
N VAL A 37 -8.39 -7.53 0.45
CA VAL A 37 -9.25 -7.22 1.60
C VAL A 37 -9.54 -8.44 2.44
N GLY A 38 -10.08 -8.27 3.63
CA GLY A 38 -10.44 -9.32 4.56
C GLY A 38 -10.08 -8.97 6.00
N ALA A 39 -10.58 -9.73 6.93
CA ALA A 39 -10.35 -9.56 8.35
C ALA A 39 -8.88 -9.62 8.75
N SER A 40 -8.58 -9.19 9.99
CA SER A 40 -7.27 -9.46 10.59
C SER A 40 -7.04 -10.97 10.66
N GLY A 41 -5.85 -11.41 10.24
CA GLY A 41 -5.53 -12.85 10.18
C GLY A 41 -6.06 -13.59 8.94
N ALA A 42 -6.75 -12.94 7.99
CA ALA A 42 -7.25 -13.60 6.77
C ALA A 42 -6.16 -14.08 5.80
N GLY A 43 -4.88 -13.70 6.02
CA GLY A 43 -3.76 -14.15 5.18
C GLY A 43 -3.17 -13.05 4.28
N LYS A 44 -3.66 -11.81 4.33
CA LYS A 44 -3.22 -10.69 3.45
C LYS A 44 -1.71 -10.43 3.52
N SER A 45 -1.17 -10.18 4.71
CA SER A 45 0.28 -9.94 4.90
C SER A 45 1.10 -11.18 4.57
N THR A 46 0.59 -12.40 4.82
CA THR A 46 1.24 -13.64 4.39
C THR A 46 1.36 -13.72 2.87
N LEU A 47 0.29 -13.33 2.13
CA LEU A 47 0.33 -13.30 0.68
C LEU A 47 1.36 -12.29 0.16
N LEU A 48 1.42 -11.07 0.75
CA LEU A 48 2.45 -10.08 0.40
C LEU A 48 3.87 -10.58 0.71
N SER A 49 4.08 -11.25 1.85
CA SER A 49 5.38 -11.84 2.23
C SER A 49 5.82 -12.94 1.27
N LEU A 50 4.90 -13.76 0.76
CA LEU A 50 5.19 -14.74 -0.29
C LEU A 50 5.60 -14.06 -1.60
N LEU A 51 4.88 -13.00 -2.01
CA LEU A 51 5.21 -12.24 -3.22
C LEU A 51 6.57 -11.53 -3.10
N LEU A 52 6.96 -11.11 -1.89
CA LEU A 52 8.28 -10.53 -1.61
C LEU A 52 9.37 -11.60 -1.44
N ARG A 53 9.00 -12.90 -1.41
CA ARG A 53 9.92 -14.01 -1.10
C ARG A 53 10.56 -13.86 0.29
N GLU A 54 9.84 -13.19 1.20
CA GLU A 54 10.21 -13.11 2.63
C GLU A 54 9.88 -14.43 3.32
N GLU A 55 8.78 -15.03 2.88
CA GLU A 55 8.35 -16.37 3.21
C GLU A 55 8.34 -17.28 1.98
N GLU A 56 8.42 -18.60 2.19
CA GLU A 56 8.28 -19.60 1.14
C GLU A 56 6.91 -20.27 1.21
N ALA A 57 6.33 -20.54 0.03
CA ALA A 57 5.13 -21.33 -0.04
C ALA A 57 5.42 -22.79 0.38
N THR A 58 4.48 -23.38 1.13
CA THR A 58 4.54 -24.81 1.48
C THR A 58 4.25 -25.67 0.24
N SER A 59 3.28 -25.25 -0.59
CA SER A 59 2.93 -25.92 -1.85
C SER A 59 2.48 -24.91 -2.90
N GLY A 60 2.33 -25.37 -4.15
CA GLY A 60 1.90 -24.55 -5.29
C GLY A 60 3.05 -23.81 -5.97
N ASP A 61 2.72 -23.03 -7.00
CA ASP A 61 3.68 -22.29 -7.82
C ASP A 61 3.42 -20.79 -7.75
N ILE A 62 4.48 -19.98 -7.56
CA ILE A 62 4.41 -18.53 -7.55
C ILE A 62 5.35 -17.98 -8.61
N ARG A 63 4.81 -17.17 -9.53
CA ARG A 63 5.58 -16.46 -10.54
C ARG A 63 5.32 -14.96 -10.45
N VAL A 64 6.38 -14.16 -10.35
CA VAL A 64 6.32 -12.70 -10.26
C VAL A 64 7.32 -12.09 -11.22
N ALA A 65 6.85 -11.22 -12.12
CA ALA A 65 7.68 -10.56 -13.13
C ALA A 65 8.62 -11.53 -13.87
N GLY A 66 8.10 -12.70 -14.25
CA GLY A 66 8.84 -13.76 -14.95
C GLY A 66 9.73 -14.63 -14.07
N ASN A 67 9.87 -14.33 -12.77
CA ASN A 67 10.66 -15.12 -11.84
C ASN A 67 9.78 -16.21 -11.19
N ASP A 68 10.28 -17.45 -11.15
CA ASP A 68 9.69 -18.55 -10.39
C ASP A 68 10.24 -18.48 -8.96
N LEU A 69 9.39 -18.04 -8.00
CA LEU A 69 9.85 -17.79 -6.63
C LEU A 69 10.13 -19.09 -5.87
N ARG A 70 9.46 -20.19 -6.20
CA ARG A 70 9.69 -21.47 -5.55
C ARG A 70 11.05 -22.06 -5.89
N ARG A 71 11.49 -21.90 -7.15
CA ARG A 71 12.76 -22.42 -7.66
C ARG A 71 13.90 -21.42 -7.52
N MET A 72 13.63 -20.21 -7.04
CA MET A 72 14.63 -19.15 -6.92
C MET A 72 15.63 -19.47 -5.80
N PRO A 73 16.94 -19.59 -6.11
CA PRO A 73 17.96 -19.74 -5.07
C PRO A 73 18.05 -18.48 -4.20
N ASP A 74 18.32 -18.62 -2.89
CA ASP A 74 18.37 -17.51 -1.93
C ASP A 74 19.33 -16.40 -2.33
N ARG A 75 20.47 -16.72 -2.97
CA ARG A 75 21.42 -15.74 -3.49
C ARG A 75 20.81 -14.77 -4.53
N HIS A 76 19.70 -15.14 -5.18
CA HIS A 76 19.00 -14.31 -6.17
C HIS A 76 17.88 -13.46 -5.55
N VAL A 77 17.39 -13.81 -4.36
CA VAL A 77 16.31 -13.10 -3.66
C VAL A 77 16.62 -11.62 -3.47
N PRO A 78 17.83 -11.18 -3.06
CA PRO A 78 18.12 -9.76 -2.94
C PRO A 78 18.01 -9.00 -4.26
N ARG A 79 18.40 -9.60 -5.38
CA ARG A 79 18.26 -9.00 -6.72
C ARG A 79 16.80 -8.91 -7.12
N TYR A 80 16.01 -9.93 -6.86
CA TYR A 80 14.58 -9.96 -7.10
C TYR A 80 13.87 -8.85 -6.30
N ARG A 81 14.12 -8.75 -4.99
CA ARG A 81 13.48 -7.73 -4.13
C ARG A 81 13.77 -6.30 -4.58
N ARG A 82 14.91 -6.04 -5.22
CA ARG A 82 15.25 -4.73 -5.80
C ARG A 82 14.34 -4.32 -6.96
N THR A 83 13.59 -5.25 -7.55
CA THR A 83 12.65 -4.98 -8.64
C THR A 83 11.23 -4.69 -8.16
N ILE A 84 11.00 -4.77 -6.84
CA ILE A 84 9.70 -4.56 -6.20
C ILE A 84 9.83 -3.40 -5.22
N GLY A 85 8.89 -2.47 -5.23
CA GLY A 85 8.70 -1.49 -4.18
C GLY A 85 7.84 -2.09 -3.07
N PHE A 86 8.21 -1.89 -1.82
CA PHE A 86 7.41 -2.32 -0.68
C PHE A 86 7.14 -1.15 0.26
N VAL A 87 5.87 -0.95 0.60
CA VAL A 87 5.38 0.06 1.55
C VAL A 87 4.88 -0.68 2.78
N PHE A 88 5.60 -0.50 3.90
CA PHE A 88 5.29 -1.15 5.17
C PHE A 88 4.25 -0.36 5.97
N GLN A 89 3.46 -1.04 6.78
CA GLN A 89 2.50 -0.45 7.69
C GLN A 89 3.14 0.53 8.70
N ASP A 90 4.33 0.22 9.19
CA ASP A 90 5.09 1.01 10.17
C ASP A 90 6.23 1.84 9.53
N TYR A 91 6.09 2.18 8.25
CA TYR A 91 6.96 3.04 7.44
C TYR A 91 8.39 2.54 7.28
N LYS A 92 9.02 1.95 8.30
CA LYS A 92 10.43 1.45 8.32
C LYS A 92 11.43 2.49 7.81
N LEU A 93 11.23 3.77 8.13
CA LEU A 93 12.20 4.82 7.80
C LEU A 93 13.43 4.73 8.71
N LEU A 94 14.55 5.20 8.18
CA LEU A 94 15.80 5.34 8.93
C LEU A 94 15.74 6.64 9.76
N PRO A 95 15.63 6.57 11.11
CA PRO A 95 15.27 7.74 11.92
C PRO A 95 16.38 8.81 11.95
N ASN A 96 17.63 8.40 11.74
CA ASN A 96 18.81 9.29 11.76
C ASN A 96 19.20 9.77 10.34
N ARG A 97 18.35 9.58 9.35
CA ARG A 97 18.58 10.03 7.97
C ARG A 97 17.47 10.99 7.56
N THR A 98 17.84 12.00 6.78
CA THR A 98 16.86 12.96 6.23
C THR A 98 15.91 12.29 5.26
N VAL A 99 14.84 12.99 4.86
CA VAL A 99 13.91 12.58 3.81
C VAL A 99 14.66 12.19 2.54
N TYR A 100 15.54 13.10 2.07
CA TYR A 100 16.40 12.83 0.90
C TYR A 100 17.21 11.55 1.07
N GLN A 101 17.88 11.39 2.21
CA GLN A 101 18.74 10.23 2.48
C GLN A 101 17.95 8.92 2.59
N ASN A 102 16.73 8.96 3.12
CA ASN A 102 15.84 7.79 3.17
C ASN A 102 15.49 7.29 1.77
N VAL A 103 15.15 8.21 0.86
CA VAL A 103 14.80 7.85 -0.53
C VAL A 103 16.05 7.47 -1.33
N ALA A 104 17.15 8.23 -1.18
CA ALA A 104 18.41 7.96 -1.85
C ALA A 104 18.97 6.57 -1.51
N PHE A 105 18.77 6.10 -0.28
CA PHE A 105 19.25 4.82 0.21
C PHE A 105 18.79 3.64 -0.67
N ALA A 106 17.56 3.67 -1.17
CA ALA A 106 17.05 2.63 -2.07
C ALA A 106 17.89 2.53 -3.37
N LEU A 107 18.31 3.67 -3.91
CA LEU A 107 19.16 3.74 -5.11
C LEU A 107 20.63 3.40 -4.81
N GLU A 108 21.13 3.78 -3.63
CA GLU A 108 22.49 3.44 -3.16
C GLU A 108 22.67 1.92 -3.07
N VAL A 109 21.70 1.21 -2.47
CA VAL A 109 21.73 -0.25 -2.30
C VAL A 109 21.78 -1.00 -3.64
N ILE A 110 21.18 -0.45 -4.70
CA ILE A 110 21.23 -1.05 -6.03
C ILE A 110 22.46 -0.62 -6.85
N GLY A 111 23.30 0.26 -6.30
CA GLY A 111 24.54 0.71 -6.95
C GLY A 111 24.35 1.82 -7.97
N THR A 112 23.27 2.61 -7.89
CA THR A 112 23.01 3.74 -8.80
C THR A 112 24.09 4.82 -8.64
N LYS A 113 24.50 5.42 -9.78
CA LYS A 113 25.48 6.50 -9.79
C LYS A 113 24.99 7.73 -9.00
N ARG A 114 25.87 8.37 -8.24
CA ARG A 114 25.52 9.55 -7.41
C ARG A 114 24.91 10.70 -8.21
N SER A 115 25.34 10.91 -9.46
CA SER A 115 24.74 11.93 -10.35
C SER A 115 23.26 11.64 -10.60
N THR A 116 22.91 10.40 -10.91
CA THR A 116 21.53 9.94 -11.11
C THR A 116 20.69 10.10 -9.85
N ILE A 117 21.23 9.73 -8.67
CA ILE A 117 20.54 9.89 -7.38
C ILE A 117 20.19 11.35 -7.13
N ARG A 118 21.13 12.29 -7.39
CA ARG A 118 20.91 13.73 -7.21
C ARG A 118 19.79 14.30 -8.09
N THR A 119 19.53 13.67 -9.21
CA THR A 119 18.46 14.07 -10.12
C THR A 119 17.13 13.40 -9.78
N LEU A 120 17.14 12.08 -9.54
CA LEU A 120 15.91 11.29 -9.34
C LEU A 120 15.22 11.59 -8.02
N VAL A 121 15.98 11.69 -6.92
CA VAL A 121 15.39 11.82 -5.58
C VAL A 121 14.54 13.08 -5.45
N PRO A 122 15.02 14.30 -5.85
CA PRO A 122 14.17 15.49 -5.77
C PRO A 122 12.91 15.39 -6.62
N GLN A 123 12.98 14.80 -7.81
CA GLN A 123 11.82 14.62 -8.69
C GLN A 123 10.76 13.70 -8.08
N VAL A 124 11.18 12.58 -7.49
CA VAL A 124 10.24 11.68 -6.82
C VAL A 124 9.66 12.33 -5.57
N LEU A 125 10.45 13.09 -4.79
CA LEU A 125 9.94 13.83 -3.64
C LEU A 125 8.92 14.89 -4.05
N GLU A 126 9.15 15.60 -5.13
CA GLU A 126 8.17 16.54 -5.69
C GLU A 126 6.90 15.82 -6.15
N ALA A 127 7.02 14.67 -6.83
CA ALA A 127 5.88 13.88 -7.31
C ALA A 127 4.99 13.35 -6.17
N VAL A 128 5.55 13.09 -4.99
CA VAL A 128 4.77 12.67 -3.82
C VAL A 128 4.37 13.85 -2.91
N GLY A 129 4.63 15.11 -3.33
CA GLY A 129 4.24 16.30 -2.58
C GLY A 129 5.13 16.63 -1.38
N LEU A 130 6.43 16.28 -1.44
CA LEU A 130 7.41 16.53 -0.37
C LEU A 130 8.50 17.53 -0.78
N LYS A 131 8.25 18.37 -1.80
CA LYS A 131 9.15 19.44 -2.21
C LYS A 131 9.44 20.40 -1.05
N GLY A 132 10.72 20.69 -0.81
CA GLY A 132 11.18 21.57 0.28
C GLY A 132 11.26 20.87 1.65
N LYS A 133 11.06 19.55 1.72
CA LYS A 133 11.18 18.73 2.94
C LYS A 133 12.41 17.82 2.95
N GLU A 134 13.30 17.98 1.95
CA GLU A 134 14.43 17.06 1.67
C GLU A 134 15.36 16.89 2.86
N ASP A 135 15.62 17.97 3.61
CA ASP A 135 16.56 18.00 4.73
C ASP A 135 15.91 17.68 6.09
N ARG A 136 14.59 17.49 6.14
CA ARG A 136 13.88 17.12 7.37
C ARG A 136 14.18 15.70 7.79
N LEU A 137 14.16 15.47 9.11
CA LEU A 137 14.24 14.15 9.71
C LEU A 137 12.82 13.55 9.88
N PRO A 138 12.67 12.22 9.92
CA PRO A 138 11.35 11.59 10.04
C PRO A 138 10.51 12.08 11.23
N HIS A 139 11.12 12.40 12.35
CA HIS A 139 10.41 12.89 13.55
C HIS A 139 9.92 14.34 13.45
N GLU A 140 10.34 15.08 12.41
CA GLU A 140 9.89 16.44 12.13
C GLU A 140 8.71 16.48 11.15
N LEU A 141 8.22 15.31 10.72
CA LEU A 141 7.18 15.16 9.72
C LEU A 141 5.84 14.71 10.35
N SER A 142 4.74 15.10 9.73
CA SER A 142 3.43 14.50 10.02
C SER A 142 3.39 13.03 9.59
N GLY A 143 2.43 12.24 10.13
CA GLY A 143 2.26 10.84 9.75
C GLY A 143 2.07 10.62 8.25
N GLY A 144 1.28 11.50 7.61
CA GLY A 144 1.08 11.45 6.16
C GLY A 144 2.34 11.78 5.35
N GLU A 145 3.17 12.73 5.81
CA GLU A 145 4.46 13.02 5.19
C GLU A 145 5.45 11.86 5.34
N VAL A 146 5.51 11.24 6.52
CA VAL A 146 6.30 10.02 6.77
C VAL A 146 5.90 8.90 5.79
N GLN A 147 4.59 8.71 5.59
CA GLN A 147 4.07 7.72 4.64
C GLN A 147 4.45 8.07 3.19
N ARG A 148 4.36 9.34 2.79
CA ARG A 148 4.80 9.79 1.46
C ARG A 148 6.31 9.54 1.24
N VAL A 149 7.15 9.71 2.27
CA VAL A 149 8.58 9.34 2.20
C VAL A 149 8.75 7.84 2.00
N ALA A 150 7.98 7.00 2.70
CA ALA A 150 8.02 5.54 2.53
C ALA A 150 7.62 5.12 1.10
N ILE A 151 6.57 5.75 0.55
CA ILE A 151 6.13 5.53 -0.84
C ILE A 151 7.20 6.01 -1.83
N ALA A 152 7.77 7.22 -1.63
CA ALA A 152 8.85 7.74 -2.47
C ALA A 152 10.05 6.78 -2.50
N ARG A 153 10.47 6.25 -1.34
CA ARG A 153 11.54 5.25 -1.23
C ARG A 153 11.21 3.96 -1.97
N ALA A 154 9.96 3.50 -1.90
CA ALA A 154 9.51 2.30 -2.60
C ALA A 154 9.46 2.50 -4.12
N TYR A 155 9.16 3.73 -4.58
CA TYR A 155 8.95 4.06 -5.98
C TYR A 155 10.19 4.58 -6.72
N VAL A 156 11.19 5.14 -6.02
CA VAL A 156 12.32 5.86 -6.64
C VAL A 156 13.11 5.05 -7.67
N ASN A 157 13.08 3.72 -7.59
CA ASN A 157 13.69 2.81 -8.57
C ASN A 157 12.73 2.44 -9.73
N HIS A 158 11.58 3.08 -9.85
CA HIS A 158 10.53 2.80 -10.84
C HIS A 158 10.23 1.29 -10.97
N PRO A 159 9.80 0.63 -9.88
CA PRO A 159 9.55 -0.80 -9.88
C PRO A 159 8.32 -1.13 -10.73
N GLN A 160 8.27 -2.35 -11.30
CA GLN A 160 7.09 -2.83 -12.01
C GLN A 160 5.91 -3.14 -11.09
N ILE A 161 6.19 -3.37 -9.80
CA ILE A 161 5.23 -3.77 -8.79
C ILE A 161 5.50 -2.97 -7.52
N ILE A 162 4.45 -2.40 -6.94
CA ILE A 162 4.42 -1.92 -5.56
C ILE A 162 3.49 -2.83 -4.76
N LEU A 163 4.02 -3.38 -3.68
CA LEU A 163 3.27 -4.07 -2.65
C LEU A 163 3.11 -3.12 -1.47
N ALA A 164 1.90 -2.92 -0.97
CA ALA A 164 1.63 -2.04 0.16
C ALA A 164 0.81 -2.78 1.22
N ASP A 165 1.33 -2.85 2.44
CA ASP A 165 0.63 -3.46 3.58
C ASP A 165 0.09 -2.36 4.48
N GLU A 166 -1.23 -2.16 4.45
CA GLU A 166 -2.00 -1.18 5.22
C GLU A 166 -1.40 0.26 5.20
N PRO A 167 -1.13 0.84 4.02
CA PRO A 167 -0.40 2.11 3.91
C PRO A 167 -1.15 3.31 4.49
N THR A 168 -2.41 3.16 4.86
CA THR A 168 -3.26 4.22 5.43
C THR A 168 -3.75 3.90 6.84
N GLY A 169 -3.35 2.74 7.42
CA GLY A 169 -3.91 2.23 8.66
C GLY A 169 -3.71 3.10 9.90
N ASN A 170 -2.70 3.98 9.91
CA ASN A 170 -2.37 4.87 11.02
C ASN A 170 -2.64 6.35 10.71
N LEU A 171 -3.45 6.65 9.68
CA LEU A 171 -3.69 8.00 9.19
C LEU A 171 -5.16 8.37 9.33
N ASP A 172 -5.41 9.66 9.46
CA ASP A 172 -6.76 10.19 9.40
C ASP A 172 -7.37 10.06 7.99
N PRO A 173 -8.71 10.11 7.84
CA PRO A 173 -9.37 9.91 6.56
C PRO A 173 -8.89 10.87 5.46
N THR A 174 -8.69 12.15 5.77
CA THR A 174 -8.27 13.16 4.79
C THR A 174 -6.86 12.89 4.28
N THR A 175 -5.94 12.59 5.20
CA THR A 175 -4.56 12.22 4.85
C THR A 175 -4.54 10.93 4.05
N SER A 176 -5.39 9.96 4.39
CA SER A 176 -5.51 8.68 3.68
C SER A 176 -5.89 8.86 2.21
N VAL A 177 -6.84 9.77 1.90
CA VAL A 177 -7.19 10.11 0.52
C VAL A 177 -5.96 10.60 -0.25
N GLY A 178 -5.18 11.53 0.32
CA GLY A 178 -3.98 12.03 -0.32
C GLY A 178 -2.89 10.97 -0.55
N ILE A 179 -2.81 9.93 0.30
CA ILE A 179 -1.93 8.78 0.07
C ILE A 179 -2.43 7.93 -1.10
N MET A 180 -3.75 7.71 -1.18
CA MET A 180 -4.34 6.94 -2.27
C MET A 180 -4.19 7.64 -3.62
N GLU A 181 -4.27 8.97 -3.67
CA GLU A 181 -3.99 9.75 -4.88
C GLU A 181 -2.55 9.54 -5.37
N VAL A 182 -1.56 9.53 -4.47
CA VAL A 182 -0.16 9.24 -4.83
C VAL A 182 -0.03 7.83 -5.40
N LEU A 183 -0.63 6.82 -4.75
CA LEU A 183 -0.57 5.44 -5.25
C LEU A 183 -1.30 5.27 -6.59
N ASP A 184 -2.43 5.95 -6.78
CA ASP A 184 -3.16 5.95 -8.06
C ASP A 184 -2.35 6.64 -9.18
N ALA A 185 -1.71 7.77 -8.88
CA ALA A 185 -0.80 8.43 -9.81
C ALA A 185 0.35 7.51 -10.23
N ILE A 186 0.98 6.83 -9.28
CA ILE A 186 2.02 5.83 -9.56
C ILE A 186 1.47 4.68 -10.43
N ASN A 187 0.25 4.19 -10.14
CA ASN A 187 -0.36 3.13 -10.95
C ASN A 187 -0.61 3.58 -12.39
N ARG A 188 -1.03 4.83 -12.61
CA ARG A 188 -1.24 5.40 -13.95
C ARG A 188 0.04 5.43 -14.79
N THR A 189 1.23 5.45 -14.19
CA THR A 189 2.50 5.32 -14.91
C THR A 189 2.77 3.89 -15.43
N GLY A 190 1.87 2.94 -15.15
CA GLY A 190 1.98 1.54 -15.55
C GLY A 190 2.54 0.61 -14.47
N THR A 191 2.87 1.13 -13.28
CA THR A 191 3.25 0.32 -12.13
C THR A 191 2.05 -0.45 -11.61
N THR A 192 2.19 -1.76 -11.40
CA THR A 192 1.15 -2.59 -10.77
C THR A 192 1.16 -2.35 -9.26
N VAL A 193 0.00 -2.10 -8.67
CA VAL A 193 -0.14 -1.89 -7.22
C VAL A 193 -0.98 -3.01 -6.62
N VAL A 194 -0.45 -3.65 -5.58
CA VAL A 194 -1.17 -4.64 -4.77
C VAL A 194 -1.18 -4.13 -3.34
N MET A 195 -2.34 -3.73 -2.86
CA MET A 195 -2.51 -3.11 -1.56
C MET A 195 -3.38 -3.95 -0.64
N ALA A 196 -2.83 -4.38 0.49
CA ALA A 196 -3.61 -4.98 1.56
C ALA A 196 -4.23 -3.86 2.42
N THR A 197 -5.51 -3.96 2.68
CA THR A 197 -6.23 -3.02 3.55
C THR A 197 -7.51 -3.66 4.11
N HIS A 198 -7.97 -3.14 5.24
CA HIS A 198 -9.27 -3.44 5.80
C HIS A 198 -10.21 -2.20 5.77
N ASN A 199 -9.76 -1.10 5.17
CA ASN A 199 -10.54 0.14 5.09
C ASN A 199 -11.53 0.09 3.91
N GLU A 200 -12.82 -0.08 4.24
CA GLU A 200 -13.93 -0.18 3.29
C GLU A 200 -14.14 1.11 2.51
N GLU A 201 -14.04 2.27 3.16
CA GLU A 201 -14.28 3.56 2.51
C GLU A 201 -13.31 3.80 1.36
N ILE A 202 -12.03 3.48 1.57
CA ILE A 202 -10.98 3.59 0.54
C ILE A 202 -11.28 2.65 -0.63
N VAL A 203 -11.56 1.38 -0.35
CA VAL A 203 -11.85 0.38 -1.37
C VAL A 203 -13.07 0.78 -2.19
N ASN A 204 -14.14 1.21 -1.51
CA ASN A 204 -15.41 1.58 -2.13
C ASN A 204 -15.31 2.88 -2.95
N SER A 205 -14.48 3.84 -2.52
CA SER A 205 -14.26 5.10 -3.25
C SER A 205 -13.49 4.90 -4.55
N MET A 206 -12.48 4.03 -4.56
CA MET A 206 -11.60 3.84 -5.73
C MET A 206 -12.15 2.89 -6.78
N ARG A 207 -13.05 1.98 -6.42
CA ARG A 207 -13.67 0.99 -7.32
C ARG A 207 -12.69 0.27 -8.23
N ARG A 208 -11.58 -0.18 -7.65
CA ARG A 208 -10.58 -1.01 -8.33
C ARG A 208 -10.90 -2.50 -8.16
N ARG A 209 -10.03 -3.38 -8.64
CA ARG A 209 -10.17 -4.81 -8.42
C ARG A 209 -10.03 -5.14 -6.95
N VAL A 210 -10.94 -5.95 -6.42
CA VAL A 210 -10.97 -6.41 -5.03
C VAL A 210 -10.84 -7.92 -5.01
N VAL A 211 -9.85 -8.40 -4.30
CA VAL A 211 -9.63 -9.82 -3.98
C VAL A 211 -9.83 -9.97 -2.48
N GLU A 212 -10.85 -10.71 -2.09
CA GLU A 212 -11.21 -10.89 -0.69
C GLU A 212 -10.72 -12.22 -0.17
N LEU A 213 -9.96 -12.15 0.92
CA LEU A 213 -9.41 -13.28 1.65
C LEU A 213 -10.22 -13.53 2.92
N HIS A 214 -10.62 -14.77 3.14
CA HIS A 214 -11.24 -15.24 4.37
C HIS A 214 -10.59 -16.55 4.82
N THR A 215 -10.04 -16.56 6.04
CA THR A 215 -9.39 -17.75 6.65
C THR A 215 -8.37 -18.46 5.74
N GLY A 216 -7.64 -17.68 4.93
CA GLY A 216 -6.60 -18.19 4.04
C GLY A 216 -7.08 -18.57 2.63
N GLU A 217 -8.34 -18.42 2.31
CA GLU A 217 -8.93 -18.71 0.99
C GLU A 217 -9.39 -17.44 0.28
N ILE A 218 -9.41 -17.42 -1.06
CA ILE A 218 -10.03 -16.37 -1.84
C ILE A 218 -11.53 -16.66 -1.96
N VAL A 219 -12.36 -15.82 -1.35
CA VAL A 219 -13.81 -15.97 -1.40
C VAL A 219 -14.45 -15.09 -2.48
N ARG A 220 -13.75 -14.04 -2.93
CA ARG A 220 -14.25 -13.13 -3.96
C ARG A 220 -13.09 -12.51 -4.74
N ASP A 221 -13.29 -12.35 -6.05
CA ASP A 221 -12.36 -11.64 -6.97
C ASP A 221 -13.19 -10.86 -8.00
N GLU A 222 -13.29 -9.55 -7.81
CA GLU A 222 -14.10 -8.66 -8.64
C GLU A 222 -13.30 -7.52 -9.22
N ARG A 223 -13.39 -7.30 -10.53
CA ARG A 223 -12.63 -6.25 -11.23
C ARG A 223 -13.00 -4.82 -10.83
N LYS A 224 -14.22 -4.58 -10.37
CA LYS A 224 -14.74 -3.30 -9.86
C LYS A 224 -15.58 -3.60 -8.62
N GLY A 225 -14.94 -4.15 -7.60
CA GLY A 225 -15.62 -4.58 -6.39
C GLY A 225 -15.75 -3.44 -5.38
N GLY A 226 -16.71 -3.59 -4.48
CA GLY A 226 -16.78 -2.91 -3.20
C GLY A 226 -16.35 -3.88 -2.09
N TYR A 227 -16.21 -3.39 -0.88
CA TYR A 227 -15.93 -4.21 0.30
C TYR A 227 -16.91 -3.86 1.41
N ASP A 228 -17.50 -4.87 2.02
CA ASP A 228 -18.40 -4.75 3.17
C ASP A 228 -17.99 -5.84 4.18
N SER A 229 -17.38 -5.42 5.28
CA SER A 229 -16.91 -6.34 6.33
C SER A 229 -18.05 -6.92 7.17
N SER A 230 -19.21 -6.28 7.19
CA SER A 230 -20.35 -6.71 8.00
C SER A 230 -20.89 -8.08 7.61
N VAL A 231 -20.63 -8.48 6.36
CA VAL A 231 -21.05 -9.81 5.84
C VAL A 231 -20.37 -10.96 6.60
N TYR A 232 -19.17 -10.73 7.14
CA TYR A 232 -18.39 -11.76 7.85
C TYR A 232 -18.27 -11.54 9.36
N PHE A 233 -18.73 -10.38 9.83
CA PHE A 233 -18.77 -10.02 11.24
C PHE A 233 -20.16 -9.49 11.58
N PRO A 234 -21.20 -10.36 11.66
CA PRO A 234 -22.44 -9.95 12.28
C PRO A 234 -22.10 -9.45 13.68
N ASP A 235 -22.51 -8.21 13.97
CA ASP A 235 -22.23 -7.56 15.23
C ASP A 235 -22.53 -8.51 16.40
N LYS A 236 -21.62 -8.61 17.36
CA LYS A 236 -21.77 -9.46 18.57
C LYS A 236 -23.06 -9.19 19.34
N GLU A 237 -23.70 -8.05 19.10
CA GLU A 237 -25.00 -7.71 19.68
C GLU A 237 -26.16 -8.57 19.12
N THR A 238 -26.04 -9.07 17.88
CA THR A 238 -27.05 -9.96 17.29
C THR A 238 -26.94 -11.40 17.84
N GLU A 239 -25.73 -11.85 18.18
CA GLU A 239 -25.53 -13.17 18.81
C GLU A 239 -26.00 -13.19 20.28
N ALA A 240 -25.87 -12.05 21.00
CA ALA A 240 -26.38 -11.92 22.38
C ALA A 240 -27.92 -11.92 22.41
N GLN A 241 -28.59 -11.41 21.38
CA GLN A 241 -30.05 -11.44 21.27
C GLN A 241 -30.59 -12.80 20.79
N ALA A 242 -29.83 -13.53 19.97
CA ALA A 242 -30.21 -14.87 19.53
C ALA A 242 -30.07 -15.93 20.63
N SER A 243 -29.12 -15.73 21.56
CA SER A 243 -28.90 -16.64 22.72
C SER A 243 -29.82 -16.35 23.91
N SER A 244 -30.48 -15.15 23.99
CA SER A 244 -31.42 -14.80 25.02
C SER A 244 -32.89 -15.15 24.70
N GLY A 245 -33.18 -15.67 23.50
CA GLY A 245 -34.50 -15.99 23.00
C GLY A 245 -35.02 -17.41 23.21
N GLN A 246 -34.22 -18.31 23.82
CA GLN A 246 -34.64 -19.67 24.13
C GLN A 246 -34.51 -19.95 25.63
N GLY A 247 -35.55 -19.66 26.39
CA GLY A 247 -35.64 -20.11 27.77
C GLY A 247 -36.48 -19.25 28.66
N SER A 248 -37.82 -19.22 28.51
CA SER A 248 -38.74 -19.15 29.63
C SER A 248 -40.19 -19.30 29.16
N GLN A 249 -40.64 -20.55 29.11
CA GLN A 249 -42.02 -20.89 29.43
C GLN A 249 -41.93 -21.93 30.56
N ALA A 250 -42.35 -21.53 31.76
CA ALA A 250 -43.20 -22.28 32.67
C ALA A 250 -43.09 -21.79 34.11
N GLU A 251 -44.30 -21.63 34.71
CA GLU A 251 -44.66 -21.68 36.13
C GLU A 251 -44.42 -20.41 36.95
N ASP A 252 -45.43 -19.57 37.17
CA ASP A 252 -46.69 -19.59 37.92
C ASP A 252 -46.51 -19.64 39.44
N ASP A 253 -47.18 -18.68 40.08
CA ASP A 253 -47.74 -18.61 41.42
C ASP A 253 -46.85 -18.27 42.65
N ARG A 254 -47.35 -17.23 43.25
CA ARG A 254 -47.62 -16.99 44.66
C ARG A 254 -46.94 -15.83 45.43
N GLN A 255 -47.80 -14.85 45.60
CA GLN A 255 -48.16 -14.21 46.90
C GLN A 255 -47.10 -13.37 47.65
N ASN A 256 -47.34 -12.08 47.64
CA ASN A 256 -48.01 -11.30 48.72
C ASN A 256 -47.10 -10.73 49.84
N SER A 257 -47.32 -9.49 50.05
CA SER A 257 -47.33 -8.71 51.35
C SER A 257 -46.16 -7.71 51.55
N GLU A 258 -46.64 -6.48 51.57
CA GLU A 258 -46.47 -5.45 52.64
C GLU A 258 -45.03 -5.03 53.00
N GLY A 259 -44.73 -3.78 52.87
CA GLY A 259 -44.96 -2.73 53.72
C GLY A 259 -43.97 -1.56 53.62
N ARG A 260 -44.52 -0.38 53.46
CA ARG A 260 -44.26 0.90 54.15
C ARG A 260 -42.86 1.54 54.13
N ASP A 261 -42.91 2.71 53.54
CA ASP A 261 -42.53 4.02 54.14
C ASP A 261 -41.06 4.29 54.48
N ASP A 262 -40.48 5.27 53.84
CA ASP A 262 -40.31 6.62 54.37
C ASP A 262 -39.40 7.48 53.43
N LYS A 263 -39.92 8.64 53.05
CA LYS A 263 -39.17 9.84 52.71
C LYS A 263 -38.92 10.62 54.02
N PRO A 264 -37.98 11.58 54.18
CA PRO A 264 -37.91 12.79 53.36
C PRO A 264 -36.49 13.47 53.18
N ALA A 265 -36.43 14.31 52.21
CA ALA A 265 -36.10 15.74 52.14
C ALA A 265 -34.81 16.32 52.75
N GLY A 266 -34.24 17.24 52.02
CA GLY A 266 -33.33 18.31 52.43
C GLY A 266 -32.27 18.55 51.33
N SER A 267 -32.38 19.46 50.46
CA SER A 267 -32.41 20.90 50.33
C SER A 267 -31.04 21.58 50.40
N MET A 268 -30.82 22.44 49.40
CA MET A 268 -30.00 23.69 49.40
C MET A 268 -28.47 23.52 49.30
N ASP A 269 -27.70 24.31 48.63
CA ASP A 269 -27.85 25.60 47.91
C ASP A 269 -26.54 25.98 47.19
N ARG A 270 -26.69 26.80 46.11
CA ARG A 270 -25.83 27.89 45.63
C ARG A 270 -24.40 27.66 45.16
N ALA A 271 -24.23 27.87 43.88
CA ALA A 271 -23.72 29.06 43.19
C ALA A 271 -22.20 29.38 43.31
N ALA A 272 -21.54 29.41 42.19
CA ALA A 272 -20.65 30.53 41.79
C ALA A 272 -20.20 30.38 40.33
N ASP A 273 -20.75 31.17 39.52
CA ASP A 273 -20.32 31.90 38.35
C ASP A 273 -18.81 32.27 38.34
N LYS A 274 -18.08 31.95 37.30
CA LYS A 274 -16.97 32.74 36.78
C LYS A 274 -16.80 32.51 35.30
N GLY A 275 -17.25 33.50 34.51
CA GLY A 275 -16.98 33.66 33.12
C GLY A 275 -15.51 33.71 32.78
N TYR A 276 -15.17 33.10 31.68
CA TYR A 276 -13.93 33.38 30.97
C TYR A 276 -14.26 33.97 29.59
N LYS A 277 -13.63 35.11 29.35
CA LYS A 277 -13.74 36.01 28.21
C LYS A 277 -13.29 35.30 26.93
N GLU A 278 -14.04 35.55 25.86
CA GLU A 278 -13.61 35.38 24.47
C GLU A 278 -12.30 36.13 24.21
N GLY A 279 -11.28 35.36 23.83
CA GLY A 279 -10.05 35.87 23.23
C GLY A 279 -10.09 35.59 21.74
N SER A 280 -10.23 36.64 20.97
CA SER A 280 -10.11 36.68 19.52
C SER A 280 -8.79 36.08 19.05
N VAL A 281 -8.84 35.04 18.19
CA VAL A 281 -7.71 34.51 17.42
C VAL A 281 -7.75 35.18 16.05
N PRO A 282 -6.61 35.68 15.52
CA PRO A 282 -6.56 36.36 14.24
C PRO A 282 -6.72 35.37 13.07
N ALA A 283 -7.47 35.80 12.06
CA ALA A 283 -7.63 35.17 10.76
C ALA A 283 -6.27 35.06 10.05
N GLY A 284 -5.89 33.85 9.71
CA GLY A 284 -4.77 33.53 8.84
C GLY A 284 -4.96 32.12 8.30
N ASP A 285 -5.04 32.03 6.96
CA ASP A 285 -5.06 30.82 6.11
C ASP A 285 -6.43 30.37 5.56
N GLU A 286 -7.11 31.28 4.85
CA GLU A 286 -8.22 30.89 3.95
C GLU A 286 -7.75 30.27 2.60
N ALA A 287 -6.44 30.16 2.34
CA ALA A 287 -5.94 29.68 1.04
C ALA A 287 -5.86 28.13 0.91
N GLU A 288 -5.76 27.39 2.02
CA GLU A 288 -5.68 25.92 1.98
C GLU A 288 -7.06 25.22 1.91
N ASP A 289 -8.10 25.83 2.44
CA ASP A 289 -9.44 25.21 2.50
C ASP A 289 -10.17 25.18 1.14
N ASP A 290 -9.83 26.06 0.21
CA ASP A 290 -10.43 26.11 -1.14
C ASP A 290 -9.87 25.03 -2.07
N GLY A 291 -8.65 24.56 -1.84
CA GLY A 291 -8.05 23.41 -2.53
C GLY A 291 -8.75 22.10 -2.18
N LEU A 292 -9.03 21.89 -0.90
CA LEU A 292 -9.67 20.68 -0.38
C LEU A 292 -11.15 20.54 -0.82
N LYS A 293 -11.89 21.65 -0.86
CA LYS A 293 -13.28 21.68 -1.36
C LYS A 293 -13.36 21.38 -2.86
N ARG A 294 -12.39 21.81 -3.65
CA ARG A 294 -12.29 21.48 -5.09
C ARG A 294 -11.94 20.02 -5.31
N LEU A 295 -11.11 19.43 -4.44
CA LEU A 295 -10.77 18.01 -4.48
C LEU A 295 -11.98 17.12 -4.16
N ALA A 296 -12.71 17.39 -3.10
CA ALA A 296 -13.90 16.64 -2.70
C ALA A 296 -14.97 16.62 -3.81
N ASN A 297 -15.16 17.75 -4.51
CA ASN A 297 -16.08 17.84 -5.66
C ASN A 297 -15.57 17.11 -6.90
N SER A 298 -14.26 16.99 -7.10
CA SER A 298 -13.66 16.24 -8.23
C SER A 298 -13.88 14.73 -8.09
N VAL A 299 -13.75 14.20 -6.88
CA VAL A 299 -13.97 12.77 -6.58
C VAL A 299 -15.44 12.37 -6.80
N HIS A 300 -16.40 13.26 -6.48
CA HIS A 300 -17.83 13.00 -6.65
C HIS A 300 -18.36 13.15 -8.09
N SER A 301 -17.69 13.94 -8.93
CA SER A 301 -18.18 14.27 -10.28
C SER A 301 -17.64 13.39 -11.42
N GLY A 302 -16.69 12.51 -11.17
CA GLY A 302 -16.09 11.65 -12.20
C GLY A 302 -15.39 12.43 -13.32
N ARG A 303 -15.18 13.73 -13.15
CA ARG A 303 -14.52 14.59 -14.13
C ARG A 303 -13.01 14.62 -13.84
N THR A 304 -12.25 14.06 -14.75
CA THR A 304 -10.81 14.28 -14.91
C THR A 304 -10.55 15.77 -15.21
N GLY A 305 -10.53 16.61 -14.17
CA GLY A 305 -10.28 18.03 -14.32
C GLY A 305 -8.88 18.39 -13.79
N ARG A 306 -8.04 18.98 -14.64
CA ARG A 306 -6.80 19.73 -14.34
C ARG A 306 -5.64 19.05 -13.61
N TYR A 307 -5.81 17.88 -13.03
CA TYR A 307 -4.68 17.09 -12.52
C TYR A 307 -3.89 16.41 -13.65
N ALA A 308 -4.52 16.19 -14.81
CA ALA A 308 -3.83 15.72 -16.00
C ALA A 308 -2.68 16.67 -16.42
N ASP A 309 -2.88 17.98 -16.29
CA ASP A 309 -1.88 18.97 -16.71
C ASP A 309 -0.66 19.05 -15.76
N THR A 310 -0.87 18.84 -14.46
CA THR A 310 0.24 18.81 -13.48
C THR A 310 1.06 17.51 -13.59
N PHE A 311 0.42 16.41 -13.96
CA PHE A 311 1.07 15.12 -14.16
C PHE A 311 1.52 14.87 -15.61
N GLN A 312 1.01 15.59 -16.62
CA GLN A 312 1.60 15.59 -17.98
C GLN A 312 3.06 16.06 -17.95
N SER A 313 3.42 17.00 -17.09
CA SER A 313 4.82 17.37 -16.88
C SER A 313 5.65 16.25 -16.24
N ALA A 314 5.01 15.34 -15.48
CA ALA A 314 5.66 14.17 -14.91
C ALA A 314 5.75 13.01 -15.93
N GLU A 315 4.79 12.88 -16.84
CA GLU A 315 4.86 11.93 -17.96
C GLU A 315 5.99 12.31 -18.93
N ASP A 316 6.14 13.59 -19.25
CA ASP A 316 7.29 14.09 -20.01
C ASP A 316 8.62 13.86 -19.28
N THR A 317 8.61 13.88 -17.95
CA THR A 317 9.79 13.58 -17.15
C THR A 317 10.05 12.07 -17.04
N LEU A 318 9.05 11.21 -17.17
CA LEU A 318 9.16 9.76 -17.10
C LEU A 318 9.60 9.12 -18.44
N THR A 319 9.50 9.83 -19.55
CA THR A 319 9.98 9.34 -20.87
C THR A 319 11.52 9.28 -20.98
N TRP A 320 12.26 9.95 -20.13
CA TRP A 320 13.73 9.96 -20.18
C TRP A 320 14.41 8.74 -19.57
N GLY A 321 13.68 7.81 -18.98
CA GLY A 321 14.18 6.45 -18.71
C GLY A 321 14.58 5.69 -19.99
N LYS A 322 14.06 6.10 -21.15
CA LYS A 322 14.49 5.58 -22.48
C LYS A 322 15.79 6.21 -22.98
N GLY A 323 16.16 7.40 -22.49
CA GLY A 323 17.39 8.11 -22.91
C GLY A 323 18.63 7.79 -22.09
N LEU A 324 18.54 6.93 -21.07
CA LEU A 324 19.67 6.53 -20.21
C LEU A 324 20.28 5.17 -20.57
N LEU A 325 19.68 4.45 -21.49
CA LEU A 325 20.35 3.35 -22.16
C LEU A 325 21.13 3.97 -23.35
N PRO A 326 22.46 3.81 -23.44
CA PRO A 326 23.16 4.19 -24.65
C PRO A 326 22.53 3.43 -25.81
N GLU A 327 21.95 4.15 -26.77
CA GLU A 327 21.62 3.58 -28.08
C GLU A 327 22.91 3.01 -28.65
N ASN A 328 23.03 1.70 -28.60
CA ASN A 328 24.06 0.98 -29.28
C ASN A 328 23.68 0.94 -30.77
N SER A 329 23.70 2.11 -31.43
CA SER A 329 23.66 2.25 -32.87
C SER A 329 25.10 2.23 -33.37
N GLY A 330 25.75 1.08 -33.27
CA GLY A 330 26.93 0.70 -33.95
C GLY A 330 26.62 -0.58 -34.71
N SER A 331 26.38 -0.46 -36.01
CA SER A 331 26.45 -1.59 -36.92
C SER A 331 27.80 -2.28 -36.69
N PRO A 332 27.85 -3.59 -36.63
CA PRO A 332 29.14 -4.28 -36.59
C PRO A 332 29.84 -4.05 -37.93
N ASP A 333 30.89 -3.24 -37.91
CA ASP A 333 31.89 -3.24 -38.95
C ASP A 333 32.39 -4.68 -39.12
N GLN A 334 32.29 -5.18 -40.35
CA GLN A 334 32.90 -6.45 -40.75
C GLN A 334 34.42 -6.34 -40.50
N PRO A 335 35.04 -7.30 -39.84
CA PRO A 335 36.50 -7.35 -39.82
C PRO A 335 37.00 -7.68 -41.21
N ASP A 336 37.88 -6.81 -41.71
CA ASP A 336 38.72 -7.04 -42.90
C ASP A 336 39.46 -8.37 -42.72
N ASP A 337 39.29 -9.22 -43.73
CA ASP A 337 39.98 -10.49 -43.92
C ASP A 337 41.48 -10.22 -44.25
N PRO A 338 42.45 -10.56 -43.40
CA PRO A 338 43.83 -10.53 -43.76
C PRO A 338 44.14 -11.80 -44.56
N GLY A 339 44.33 -11.61 -45.89
CA GLY A 339 44.78 -12.63 -46.80
C GLY A 339 45.96 -13.44 -46.28
N TYR A 340 45.77 -14.74 -46.29
CA TYR A 340 46.86 -15.70 -46.11
C TYR A 340 47.71 -15.75 -47.43
N ASP A 341 48.90 -15.16 -47.35
CA ASP A 341 50.01 -15.47 -48.30
C ASP A 341 50.61 -16.81 -47.91
N THR A 342 50.43 -17.77 -48.83
CA THR A 342 51.15 -19.03 -48.85
C THR A 342 52.56 -18.78 -49.40
N HIS A 343 53.58 -18.94 -48.59
CA HIS A 343 54.95 -19.24 -49.04
C HIS A 343 55.38 -20.62 -48.53
N GLU A 344 55.41 -21.54 -49.48
CA GLU A 344 56.26 -22.75 -49.49
C GLU A 344 57.72 -22.34 -49.50
N GLU A 345 58.52 -23.04 -48.72
CA GLU A 345 59.96 -23.40 -48.89
C GLU A 345 60.34 -23.96 -47.50
N GLY A 346 60.81 -25.20 -47.39
CA GLY A 346 61.81 -25.94 -48.16
C GLY A 346 62.98 -26.21 -47.23
N ASP A 347 63.20 -27.48 -46.89
CA ASP A 347 64.44 -28.13 -46.43
C ASP A 347 65.29 -27.61 -45.27
N ASN A 348 65.33 -28.34 -44.16
CA ASN A 348 66.40 -29.22 -43.62
C ASN A 348 66.09 -29.68 -42.20
#